data_5b6c52401701106bf71c4fc56126e511
#
_entry.id   5b6c52401701106bf71c4fc56126e511
#
_cell.length_a   1.000
_cell.length_b   1.000
_cell.length_c   1.000
_cell.angle_alpha   90.00
_cell.angle_beta   90.00
_cell.angle_gamma   90.00
#
_symmetry.space_group_name_H-M   'P 1'
#
loop_
_entity.id
_entity.type
_entity.pdbx_description
1 polymer ?
#
loop_
_entity_poly.entity_id
_entity_poly.type
_entity_poly.pdbx_seq_one_letter_code
_entity_poly.pdbx_strand_id
1 'polypeptide(L)'
;MMKTIKYIIVSVLAMFATTSCNTLDIEDIYDYNAELVWNDQSLVNAYMANLYANVFSNWSPSLDQSTQQLSGIVFYPDRINMTNGEYKLWNYTNIRLINEAIQNVSAGNLPDNFKNEIIAQSKFLRAYVYFDMVVYHGGVPYITVPQDKDKDDLYVKRNSTKECFDLIIKDLDDAIGDLPERISTSSANFGKIDGCFATAFKAKVLLYKASPQFNPSNKWDNAYWKEAYAANEAAYNKLKGLGYALTPDYANIFLNERGPEVVFSVIN
;
A
#
# COMPACT_ATOMS: atom_id res chain seq x y z
N MET A 1 -25.12 -67.34 -34.63
CA MET A 1 -25.63 -66.96 -33.32
C MET A 1 -24.55 -66.42 -32.33
N MET A 2 -23.43 -67.06 -32.10
CA MET A 2 -22.36 -66.58 -31.19
C MET A 2 -21.65 -65.31 -31.66
N LYS A 3 -21.50 -65.06 -32.97
CA LYS A 3 -20.87 -63.84 -33.48
C LYS A 3 -21.72 -62.59 -33.31
N THR A 4 -23.05 -62.72 -33.47
CA THR A 4 -24.01 -61.64 -33.27
C THR A 4 -24.09 -61.17 -31.80
N ILE A 5 -24.01 -62.09 -30.85
CA ILE A 5 -24.05 -61.83 -29.43
C ILE A 5 -22.78 -61.03 -29.00
N LYS A 6 -21.60 -61.35 -29.55
CA LYS A 6 -20.36 -60.59 -29.31
C LYS A 6 -20.43 -59.14 -29.72
N TYR A 7 -21.03 -58.84 -30.87
CA TYR A 7 -21.17 -57.45 -31.37
C TYR A 7 -22.18 -56.65 -30.53
N ILE A 8 -23.26 -57.30 -30.05
CA ILE A 8 -24.22 -56.66 -29.15
C ILE A 8 -23.58 -56.33 -27.79
N ILE A 9 -22.76 -57.21 -27.24
CA ILE A 9 -22.06 -56.94 -25.96
C ILE A 9 -21.03 -55.79 -26.11
N VAL A 10 -20.29 -55.76 -27.23
CA VAL A 10 -19.33 -54.70 -27.48
C VAL A 10 -20.02 -53.35 -27.71
N SER A 11 -21.16 -53.30 -28.41
CA SER A 11 -21.89 -52.04 -28.60
C SER A 11 -22.57 -51.55 -27.32
N VAL A 12 -23.03 -52.39 -26.45
CA VAL A 12 -23.56 -52.04 -25.10
C VAL A 12 -22.43 -51.51 -24.19
N LEU A 13 -21.26 -52.15 -24.21
CA LEU A 13 -20.09 -51.67 -23.45
C LEU A 13 -19.61 -50.29 -23.96
N ALA A 14 -19.66 -50.05 -25.26
CA ALA A 14 -19.27 -48.76 -25.84
C ALA A 14 -20.25 -47.60 -25.49
N MET A 15 -21.55 -47.91 -25.32
CA MET A 15 -22.53 -46.90 -24.86
C MET A 15 -22.35 -46.48 -23.42
N PHE A 16 -21.83 -47.36 -22.53
CA PHE A 16 -21.53 -46.99 -21.16
C PHE A 16 -20.24 -46.21 -20.98
N ALA A 17 -19.35 -46.20 -21.95
CA ALA A 17 -18.09 -45.45 -21.92
C ALA A 17 -18.25 -43.94 -22.23
N THR A 18 -19.38 -43.49 -22.76
CA THR A 18 -19.60 -42.10 -23.17
C THR A 18 -20.30 -41.24 -22.13
N THR A 19 -20.74 -41.81 -21.00
CA THR A 19 -21.46 -41.05 -19.96
C THR A 19 -20.56 -40.62 -18.77
N SER A 20 -19.25 -40.88 -18.84
CA SER A 20 -18.34 -40.71 -17.69
C SER A 20 -17.62 -39.35 -17.64
N CYS A 21 -17.96 -38.35 -18.46
CA CYS A 21 -17.19 -37.10 -18.51
C CYS A 21 -17.85 -35.87 -17.89
N ASN A 22 -19.04 -35.96 -17.31
CA ASN A 22 -19.74 -34.78 -16.78
C ASN A 22 -19.81 -34.65 -15.27
N THR A 23 -19.11 -35.52 -14.50
CA THR A 23 -19.14 -35.46 -13.03
C THR A 23 -17.85 -35.02 -12.39
N LEU A 24 -16.90 -34.48 -13.18
CA LEU A 24 -15.61 -33.95 -12.70
C LEU A 24 -15.49 -32.45 -12.72
N ASP A 25 -16.52 -31.71 -13.10
CA ASP A 25 -16.64 -30.29 -12.74
C ASP A 25 -17.07 -30.18 -11.28
N ILE A 26 -16.21 -30.60 -10.40
CA ILE A 26 -16.28 -30.17 -9.01
C ILE A 26 -15.87 -28.71 -9.07
N GLU A 27 -16.84 -27.80 -9.00
CA GLU A 27 -16.54 -26.40 -8.64
C GLU A 27 -15.74 -26.45 -7.37
N ASP A 28 -14.52 -25.93 -7.41
CA ASP A 28 -13.66 -25.86 -6.22
C ASP A 28 -14.31 -24.87 -5.25
N ILE A 29 -15.14 -25.41 -4.32
CA ILE A 29 -15.85 -24.63 -3.31
C ILE A 29 -14.89 -23.86 -2.39
N TYR A 30 -13.61 -24.09 -2.51
CA TYR A 30 -12.54 -23.39 -1.79
C TYR A 30 -11.83 -22.35 -2.65
N ASP A 31 -12.16 -22.20 -3.93
CA ASP A 31 -11.59 -21.17 -4.79
C ASP A 31 -12.36 -19.86 -4.59
N TYR A 32 -11.74 -18.92 -3.85
CA TYR A 32 -12.27 -17.57 -3.71
C TYR A 32 -12.14 -16.87 -5.08
N ASN A 33 -13.23 -16.88 -5.85
CA ASN A 33 -13.22 -16.10 -7.09
C ASN A 33 -13.19 -14.59 -6.78
N ALA A 34 -12.64 -13.82 -7.70
CA ALA A 34 -12.48 -12.37 -7.53
C ALA A 34 -13.83 -11.67 -7.23
N GLU A 35 -14.93 -12.15 -7.81
CA GLU A 35 -16.26 -11.57 -7.60
C GLU A 35 -16.73 -11.73 -6.14
N LEU A 36 -16.46 -12.87 -5.51
CA LEU A 36 -16.80 -13.09 -4.11
C LEU A 36 -16.00 -12.16 -3.19
N VAL A 37 -14.69 -12.04 -3.44
CA VAL A 37 -13.78 -11.24 -2.60
C VAL A 37 -14.23 -9.78 -2.55
N TRP A 38 -14.54 -9.20 -3.70
CA TRP A 38 -14.81 -7.76 -3.81
C TRP A 38 -16.26 -7.34 -3.49
N ASN A 39 -17.11 -8.31 -3.17
CA ASN A 39 -18.49 -8.09 -2.71
C ASN A 39 -18.72 -8.48 -1.24
N ASP A 40 -17.69 -8.91 -0.51
CA ASP A 40 -17.75 -9.25 0.92
C ASP A 40 -16.81 -8.35 1.73
N GLN A 41 -17.36 -7.63 2.73
CA GLN A 41 -16.58 -6.69 3.56
C GLN A 41 -15.47 -7.39 4.36
N SER A 42 -15.70 -8.61 4.81
CA SER A 42 -14.72 -9.36 5.62
C SER A 42 -13.54 -9.77 4.76
N LEU A 43 -13.81 -10.22 3.52
CA LEU A 43 -12.77 -10.61 2.57
C LEU A 43 -11.96 -9.39 2.08
N VAL A 44 -12.63 -8.26 1.82
CA VAL A 44 -11.93 -7.00 1.50
C VAL A 44 -11.07 -6.53 2.68
N ASN A 45 -11.58 -6.61 3.92
CA ASN A 45 -10.76 -6.27 5.09
C ASN A 45 -9.56 -7.21 5.26
N ALA A 46 -9.70 -8.51 4.97
CA ALA A 46 -8.58 -9.46 4.99
C ALA A 46 -7.54 -9.13 3.90
N TYR A 47 -8.00 -8.74 2.70
CA TYR A 47 -7.12 -8.27 1.64
C TYR A 47 -6.35 -7.01 2.06
N MET A 48 -7.05 -6.03 2.65
CA MET A 48 -6.41 -4.82 3.17
C MET A 48 -5.41 -5.12 4.28
N ALA A 49 -5.70 -6.04 5.21
CA ALA A 49 -4.75 -6.45 6.23
C ALA A 49 -3.46 -7.03 5.62
N ASN A 50 -3.57 -7.82 4.55
CA ASN A 50 -2.40 -8.29 3.79
C ASN A 50 -1.64 -7.13 3.15
N LEU A 51 -2.33 -6.13 2.55
CA LEU A 51 -1.67 -4.95 2.01
C LEU A 51 -0.90 -4.17 3.09
N TYR A 52 -1.50 -3.96 4.26
CA TYR A 52 -0.81 -3.33 5.40
C TYR A 52 0.44 -4.12 5.81
N ALA A 53 0.33 -5.43 5.96
CA ALA A 53 1.47 -6.29 6.30
C ALA A 53 2.59 -6.19 5.26
N ASN A 54 2.26 -6.19 3.96
CA ASN A 54 3.24 -6.11 2.89
C ASN A 54 3.90 -4.72 2.80
N VAL A 55 3.11 -3.64 2.89
CA VAL A 55 3.60 -2.26 2.77
C VAL A 55 4.44 -1.87 3.97
N PHE A 56 4.01 -2.24 5.18
CA PHE A 56 4.71 -1.90 6.41
C PHE A 56 5.63 -3.00 6.94
N SER A 57 5.93 -4.04 6.15
CA SER A 57 6.82 -5.14 6.55
C SER A 57 8.21 -4.67 7.01
N ASN A 58 8.67 -3.54 6.49
CA ASN A 58 9.95 -2.91 6.85
C ASN A 58 9.73 -1.59 7.61
N TRP A 59 8.66 -1.47 8.40
CA TRP A 59 8.32 -0.24 9.14
C TRP A 59 9.44 0.26 10.05
N SER A 60 10.24 -0.65 10.57
CA SER A 60 11.48 -0.34 11.26
C SER A 60 12.66 -0.87 10.45
N PRO A 61 13.06 -0.19 9.37
CA PRO A 61 14.22 -0.63 8.60
C PRO A 61 15.45 -0.55 9.50
N SER A 62 16.19 -1.63 9.56
CA SER A 62 17.46 -1.70 10.28
C SER A 62 18.57 -0.93 9.54
N LEU A 63 18.26 0.29 9.10
CA LEU A 63 19.23 1.22 8.50
C LEU A 63 20.38 1.55 9.44
N ASP A 64 20.17 1.33 10.73
CA ASP A 64 21.18 1.50 11.78
C ASP A 64 22.45 0.68 11.53
N GLN A 65 22.35 -0.45 10.85
CA GLN A 65 23.53 -1.26 10.48
C GLN A 65 24.45 -0.55 9.49
N SER A 66 23.99 0.49 8.81
CA SER A 66 24.75 1.29 7.86
C SER A 66 25.29 2.59 8.46
N THR A 67 25.08 2.84 9.75
CA THR A 67 25.50 4.06 10.44
C THR A 67 26.58 3.79 11.48
N GLN A 68 27.37 4.82 11.79
CA GLN A 68 28.39 4.75 12.86
C GLN A 68 27.81 4.66 14.27
N GLN A 69 26.49 4.76 14.42
CA GLN A 69 25.81 4.79 15.72
C GLN A 69 25.72 3.42 16.39
N LEU A 70 25.84 2.33 15.61
CA LEU A 70 25.86 0.98 16.16
C LEU A 70 27.29 0.61 16.56
N SER A 71 27.53 0.59 17.86
CA SER A 71 28.80 0.14 18.42
C SER A 71 29.05 -1.35 18.10
N GLY A 72 30.20 -1.65 17.53
CA GLY A 72 30.64 -3.01 17.25
C GLY A 72 30.36 -3.56 15.86
N ILE A 73 29.65 -2.81 15.01
CA ILE A 73 29.45 -3.18 13.61
C ILE A 73 30.44 -2.40 12.74
N VAL A 74 31.10 -3.12 11.85
CA VAL A 74 32.03 -2.52 10.90
C VAL A 74 31.23 -1.71 9.88
N PHE A 75 31.43 -0.40 9.89
CA PHE A 75 30.87 0.51 8.91
C PHE A 75 31.62 0.37 7.58
N TYR A 76 30.91 0.01 6.53
CA TYR A 76 31.45 -0.08 5.17
C TYR A 76 30.83 0.99 4.28
N PRO A 77 31.30 2.23 4.29
CA PRO A 77 30.73 3.31 3.47
C PRO A 77 30.76 2.99 1.97
N ASP A 78 31.71 2.15 1.54
CA ASP A 78 31.88 1.77 0.14
C ASP A 78 30.87 0.73 -0.36
N ARG A 79 30.08 0.12 0.55
CA ARG A 79 29.07 -0.87 0.16
C ARG A 79 27.80 -0.23 -0.41
N ILE A 80 27.54 1.03 -0.10
CA ILE A 80 26.37 1.75 -0.53
C ILE A 80 26.78 2.73 -1.62
N ASN A 81 26.72 2.30 -2.86
CA ASN A 81 26.97 3.15 -4.02
C ASN A 81 25.93 2.89 -5.12
N MET A 82 25.93 3.75 -6.14
CA MET A 82 24.97 3.68 -7.24
C MET A 82 25.04 2.37 -8.05
N THR A 83 26.11 1.61 -7.92
CA THR A 83 26.35 0.38 -8.71
C THR A 83 26.04 -0.92 -7.98
N ASN A 84 26.15 -0.97 -6.66
CA ASN A 84 25.91 -2.22 -5.92
C ASN A 84 24.44 -2.50 -5.62
N GLY A 85 23.54 -1.52 -5.83
CA GLY A 85 22.11 -1.72 -5.85
C GLY A 85 21.50 -2.26 -4.56
N GLU A 86 22.12 -2.00 -3.42
CA GLU A 86 21.67 -2.50 -2.11
C GLU A 86 20.29 -1.92 -1.70
N TYR A 87 19.94 -0.73 -2.22
CA TYR A 87 18.64 -0.09 -2.03
C TYR A 87 17.75 -0.20 -3.27
N LYS A 88 17.44 -1.43 -3.70
CA LYS A 88 16.50 -1.67 -4.81
C LYS A 88 15.05 -1.68 -4.32
N LEU A 89 14.52 -0.53 -3.97
CA LEU A 89 13.14 -0.39 -3.50
C LEU A 89 12.15 -0.27 -4.67
N TRP A 90 12.09 -1.29 -5.55
CA TRP A 90 11.15 -1.34 -6.67
C TRP A 90 9.89 -2.10 -6.26
N ASN A 91 8.99 -1.44 -5.56
CA ASN A 91 7.84 -2.08 -4.93
C ASN A 91 6.57 -2.09 -5.82
N TYR A 92 6.73 -2.40 -7.11
CA TYR A 92 5.60 -2.44 -8.05
C TYR A 92 4.63 -3.60 -7.82
N THR A 93 5.04 -4.65 -7.13
CA THR A 93 4.12 -5.71 -6.69
C THR A 93 3.04 -5.14 -5.77
N ASN A 94 3.42 -4.37 -4.75
CA ASN A 94 2.44 -3.73 -3.87
C ASN A 94 1.63 -2.66 -4.60
N ILE A 95 2.23 -1.89 -5.52
CA ILE A 95 1.49 -0.93 -6.35
C ILE A 95 0.40 -1.64 -7.15
N ARG A 96 0.70 -2.80 -7.75
CA ARG A 96 -0.30 -3.58 -8.48
C ARG A 96 -1.46 -4.02 -7.56
N LEU A 97 -1.15 -4.62 -6.42
CA LEU A 97 -2.16 -5.08 -5.46
C LEU A 97 -3.04 -3.92 -4.94
N ILE A 98 -2.43 -2.77 -4.67
CA ILE A 98 -3.16 -1.56 -4.25
C ILE A 98 -4.09 -1.06 -5.37
N ASN A 99 -3.62 -1.02 -6.62
CA ASN A 99 -4.43 -0.61 -7.76
C ASN A 99 -5.58 -1.58 -8.02
N GLU A 100 -5.37 -2.90 -7.83
CA GLU A 100 -6.41 -3.93 -7.89
C GLU A 100 -7.49 -3.70 -6.82
N ALA A 101 -7.09 -3.36 -5.59
CA ALA A 101 -8.04 -3.01 -4.53
C ALA A 101 -8.89 -1.79 -4.92
N ILE A 102 -8.26 -0.70 -5.38
CA ILE A 102 -8.98 0.51 -5.80
C ILE A 102 -9.98 0.21 -6.92
N GLN A 103 -9.54 -0.50 -7.95
CA GLN A 103 -10.37 -0.81 -9.12
C GLN A 103 -11.55 -1.70 -8.75
N ASN A 104 -11.30 -2.80 -8.07
CA ASN A 104 -12.31 -3.82 -7.80
C ASN A 104 -13.31 -3.38 -6.72
N VAL A 105 -12.84 -2.70 -5.65
CA VAL A 105 -13.73 -2.13 -4.63
C VAL A 105 -14.63 -1.06 -5.25
N SER A 106 -14.10 -0.22 -6.15
CA SER A 106 -14.92 0.78 -6.86
C SER A 106 -16.03 0.14 -7.69
N ALA A 107 -15.75 -0.99 -8.33
CA ALA A 107 -16.71 -1.72 -9.18
C ALA A 107 -17.66 -2.62 -8.38
N GLY A 108 -17.33 -2.99 -7.14
CA GLY A 108 -18.11 -3.90 -6.30
C GLY A 108 -19.40 -3.28 -5.75
N ASN A 109 -20.29 -4.14 -5.24
CA ASN A 109 -21.62 -3.78 -4.71
C ASN A 109 -21.61 -3.53 -3.19
N LEU A 110 -20.48 -3.11 -2.62
CA LEU A 110 -20.37 -2.79 -1.20
C LEU A 110 -20.97 -1.40 -0.90
N PRO A 111 -21.37 -1.11 0.35
CA PRO A 111 -21.85 0.20 0.75
C PRO A 111 -20.83 1.31 0.45
N ASP A 112 -21.30 2.46 -0.04
CA ASP A 112 -20.42 3.54 -0.52
C ASP A 112 -19.47 4.08 0.57
N ASN A 113 -19.94 4.21 1.81
CA ASN A 113 -19.08 4.63 2.92
C ASN A 113 -17.91 3.66 3.16
N PHE A 114 -18.15 2.35 3.06
CA PHE A 114 -17.12 1.34 3.17
C PHE A 114 -16.16 1.40 1.97
N LYS A 115 -16.70 1.49 0.75
CA LYS A 115 -15.87 1.62 -0.46
C LYS A 115 -14.95 2.83 -0.39
N ASN A 116 -15.50 3.99 -0.02
CA ASN A 116 -14.74 5.24 0.09
C ASN A 116 -13.59 5.10 1.09
N GLU A 117 -13.85 4.54 2.28
CA GLU A 117 -12.81 4.30 3.28
C GLU A 117 -11.70 3.37 2.77
N ILE A 118 -12.05 2.24 2.13
CA ILE A 118 -11.06 1.30 1.57
C ILE A 118 -10.24 1.93 0.45
N ILE A 119 -10.90 2.68 -0.45
CA ILE A 119 -10.21 3.39 -1.53
C ILE A 119 -9.27 4.45 -0.96
N ALA A 120 -9.68 5.18 0.06
CA ALA A 120 -8.85 6.18 0.74
C ALA A 120 -7.64 5.56 1.40
N GLN A 121 -7.80 4.46 2.15
CA GLN A 121 -6.67 3.71 2.71
C GLN A 121 -5.73 3.21 1.60
N SER A 122 -6.27 2.70 0.50
CA SER A 122 -5.48 2.21 -0.64
C SER A 122 -4.69 3.33 -1.32
N LYS A 123 -5.30 4.51 -1.52
CA LYS A 123 -4.60 5.69 -2.05
C LYS A 123 -3.47 6.16 -1.13
N PHE A 124 -3.69 6.16 0.18
CA PHE A 124 -2.62 6.45 1.14
C PHE A 124 -1.47 5.45 1.01
N LEU A 125 -1.75 4.15 0.97
CA LEU A 125 -0.74 3.11 0.81
C LEU A 125 0.03 3.27 -0.50
N ARG A 126 -0.64 3.64 -1.59
CA ARG A 126 0.00 3.93 -2.87
C ARG A 126 0.94 5.12 -2.78
N ALA A 127 0.48 6.21 -2.18
CA ALA A 127 1.28 7.39 -1.93
C ALA A 127 2.53 7.08 -1.08
N TYR A 128 2.36 6.27 -0.03
CA TYR A 128 3.44 5.83 0.85
C TYR A 128 4.51 5.04 0.08
N VAL A 129 4.10 4.02 -0.67
CA VAL A 129 5.02 3.18 -1.46
C VAL A 129 5.74 3.99 -2.53
N TYR A 130 5.04 4.90 -3.23
CA TYR A 130 5.69 5.77 -4.21
C TYR A 130 6.63 6.78 -3.56
N PHE A 131 6.28 7.32 -2.40
CA PHE A 131 7.17 8.22 -1.68
C PHE A 131 8.49 7.54 -1.36
N ASP A 132 8.47 6.31 -0.83
CA ASP A 132 9.67 5.54 -0.57
C ASP A 132 10.51 5.35 -1.84
N MET A 133 9.90 4.94 -2.95
CA MET A 133 10.62 4.78 -4.20
C MET A 133 11.23 6.10 -4.69
N VAL A 134 10.48 7.20 -4.60
CA VAL A 134 10.92 8.52 -5.10
C VAL A 134 12.08 9.08 -4.28
N VAL A 135 12.07 8.87 -2.96
CA VAL A 135 13.16 9.33 -2.07
C VAL A 135 14.50 8.72 -2.49
N TYR A 136 14.53 7.46 -2.90
CA TYR A 136 15.77 6.77 -3.27
C TYR A 136 16.10 6.83 -4.76
N HIS A 137 15.09 6.87 -5.63
CA HIS A 137 15.31 6.71 -7.08
C HIS A 137 14.99 7.98 -7.90
N GLY A 138 14.47 9.03 -7.27
CA GLY A 138 13.93 10.20 -7.98
C GLY A 138 12.64 9.85 -8.71
N GLY A 139 12.43 10.40 -9.92
CA GLY A 139 11.23 10.08 -10.70
C GLY A 139 11.16 8.58 -11.07
N VAL A 140 9.95 8.01 -11.04
CA VAL A 140 9.68 6.61 -11.36
C VAL A 140 8.43 6.51 -12.25
N PRO A 141 8.18 5.42 -12.97
CA PRO A 141 6.88 5.20 -13.62
C PRO A 141 5.75 5.20 -12.59
N TYR A 142 4.81 6.14 -12.69
CA TYR A 142 3.69 6.26 -11.75
C TYR A 142 2.45 5.56 -12.33
N ILE A 143 2.19 4.33 -11.88
CA ILE A 143 1.13 3.44 -12.36
C ILE A 143 -0.06 3.53 -11.41
N THR A 144 -1.22 3.92 -11.91
CA THR A 144 -2.44 4.14 -11.11
C THR A 144 -3.55 3.10 -11.36
N VAL A 145 -3.33 2.19 -12.30
CA VAL A 145 -4.25 1.10 -12.67
C VAL A 145 -3.50 -0.22 -12.76
N PRO A 146 -4.14 -1.37 -12.52
CA PRO A 146 -3.51 -2.66 -12.79
C PRO A 146 -3.24 -2.79 -14.30
N GLN A 147 -2.00 -3.09 -14.68
CA GLN A 147 -1.63 -3.29 -16.08
C GLN A 147 -1.92 -4.72 -16.50
N ASP A 148 -2.47 -4.88 -17.71
CA ASP A 148 -2.69 -6.16 -18.38
C ASP A 148 -1.48 -6.44 -19.30
N LYS A 149 -0.77 -7.53 -19.05
CA LYS A 149 0.44 -7.90 -19.81
C LYS A 149 0.19 -8.13 -21.30
N ASP A 150 -1.04 -8.45 -21.69
CA ASP A 150 -1.42 -8.79 -23.07
C ASP A 150 -2.01 -7.58 -23.84
N LYS A 151 -2.35 -6.48 -23.14
CA LYS A 151 -3.02 -5.31 -23.72
C LYS A 151 -2.27 -4.00 -23.53
N ASP A 152 -1.50 -3.86 -22.43
CA ASP A 152 -0.89 -2.60 -22.07
C ASP A 152 0.60 -2.56 -22.44
N ASP A 153 1.10 -1.36 -22.75
CA ASP A 153 2.55 -1.14 -22.86
C ASP A 153 3.17 -1.17 -21.46
N LEU A 154 3.94 -2.21 -21.17
CA LEU A 154 4.64 -2.36 -19.90
C LEU A 154 5.94 -1.55 -19.82
N TYR A 155 6.43 -1.00 -20.93
CA TYR A 155 7.65 -0.18 -20.98
C TYR A 155 7.34 1.30 -20.73
N VAL A 156 6.65 1.58 -19.62
CA VAL A 156 6.25 2.95 -19.25
C VAL A 156 7.48 3.79 -18.89
N LYS A 157 7.56 4.98 -19.46
CA LYS A 157 8.62 5.94 -19.15
C LYS A 157 8.50 6.44 -17.71
N ARG A 158 9.64 6.79 -17.12
CA ARG A 158 9.68 7.43 -15.80
C ARG A 158 9.02 8.80 -15.85
N ASN A 159 8.16 9.09 -14.90
CA ASN A 159 7.74 10.45 -14.60
C ASN A 159 8.91 11.25 -14.02
N SER A 160 8.86 12.56 -14.14
CA SER A 160 9.81 13.41 -13.42
C SER A 160 9.58 13.33 -11.90
N THR A 161 10.61 13.63 -11.12
CA THR A 161 10.51 13.68 -9.66
C THR A 161 9.39 14.61 -9.20
N LYS A 162 9.26 15.78 -9.87
CA LYS A 162 8.18 16.74 -9.58
C LYS A 162 6.80 16.12 -9.81
N GLU A 163 6.58 15.51 -10.96
CA GLU A 163 5.30 14.86 -11.27
C GLU A 163 4.97 13.75 -10.25
N CYS A 164 5.97 12.95 -9.85
CA CYS A 164 5.77 11.94 -8.82
C CYS A 164 5.31 12.55 -7.49
N PHE A 165 5.96 13.64 -7.02
CA PHE A 165 5.51 14.33 -5.81
C PHE A 165 4.10 14.89 -5.95
N ASP A 166 3.76 15.49 -7.09
CA ASP A 166 2.43 16.04 -7.32
C ASP A 166 1.35 14.93 -7.29
N LEU A 167 1.64 13.75 -7.85
CA LEU A 167 0.73 12.60 -7.83
C LEU A 167 0.62 11.96 -6.43
N ILE A 168 1.72 11.86 -5.68
CA ILE A 168 1.72 11.42 -4.28
C ILE A 168 0.85 12.34 -3.42
N ILE A 169 1.02 13.66 -3.57
CA ILE A 169 0.24 14.66 -2.83
C ILE A 169 -1.24 14.56 -3.19
N LYS A 170 -1.55 14.36 -4.48
CA LYS A 170 -2.92 14.15 -4.93
C LYS A 170 -3.57 12.91 -4.30
N ASP A 171 -2.87 11.77 -4.27
CA ASP A 171 -3.38 10.56 -3.61
C ASP A 171 -3.63 10.78 -2.12
N LEU A 172 -2.76 11.55 -1.44
CA LEU A 172 -2.93 11.89 -0.03
C LEU A 172 -4.11 12.86 0.19
N ASP A 173 -4.30 13.84 -0.68
CA ASP A 173 -5.44 14.76 -0.60
C ASP A 173 -6.77 14.03 -0.81
N ASP A 174 -6.82 13.17 -1.82
CA ASP A 174 -7.98 12.32 -2.07
C ASP A 174 -8.27 11.39 -0.86
N ALA A 175 -7.22 10.83 -0.23
CA ALA A 175 -7.38 9.96 0.92
C ALA A 175 -7.89 10.69 2.17
N ILE A 176 -7.34 11.87 2.48
CA ILE A 176 -7.70 12.64 3.69
C ILE A 176 -9.20 12.97 3.73
N GLY A 177 -9.84 13.16 2.56
CA GLY A 177 -11.25 13.50 2.46
C GLY A 177 -12.20 12.38 2.92
N ASP A 178 -11.82 11.13 2.73
CA ASP A 178 -12.69 9.96 2.95
C ASP A 178 -12.23 9.08 4.13
N LEU A 179 -11.08 9.37 4.74
CA LEU A 179 -10.60 8.69 5.94
C LEU A 179 -11.32 9.19 7.20
N PRO A 180 -11.55 8.33 8.21
CA PRO A 180 -11.98 8.79 9.52
C PRO A 180 -10.96 9.80 10.08
N GLU A 181 -11.40 10.90 10.64
CA GLU A 181 -10.51 11.98 11.08
C GLU A 181 -9.45 11.49 12.08
N ARG A 182 -9.88 10.71 13.07
CA ARG A 182 -9.02 10.09 14.08
C ARG A 182 -9.61 8.76 14.53
N ILE A 183 -8.80 7.73 14.59
CA ILE A 183 -9.16 6.44 15.20
C ILE A 183 -8.71 6.45 16.65
N SER A 184 -9.66 6.23 17.57
CA SER A 184 -9.35 6.15 19.01
C SER A 184 -8.37 5.00 19.30
N THR A 185 -7.45 5.24 20.22
CA THR A 185 -6.50 4.21 20.72
C THR A 185 -7.18 3.02 21.39
N SER A 186 -8.44 3.17 21.83
CA SER A 186 -9.27 2.09 22.38
C SER A 186 -10.08 1.34 21.32
N SER A 187 -10.09 1.81 20.06
CA SER A 187 -10.84 1.19 18.97
C SER A 187 -10.23 -0.14 18.54
N ALA A 188 -11.07 -1.08 18.11
CA ALA A 188 -10.64 -2.29 17.42
C ALA A 188 -9.98 -1.99 16.04
N ASN A 189 -10.22 -0.80 15.49
CA ASN A 189 -9.61 -0.33 14.24
C ASN A 189 -8.29 0.43 14.47
N PHE A 190 -7.79 0.52 15.72
CA PHE A 190 -6.49 1.13 15.99
C PHE A 190 -5.39 0.41 15.20
N GLY A 191 -4.53 1.17 14.55
CA GLY A 191 -3.53 0.65 13.62
C GLY A 191 -3.95 0.73 12.14
N LYS A 192 -5.21 1.07 11.84
CA LYS A 192 -5.59 1.49 10.49
C LYS A 192 -5.21 2.95 10.24
N ILE A 193 -5.01 3.29 8.97
CA ILE A 193 -4.71 4.65 8.53
C ILE A 193 -5.92 5.56 8.79
N ASP A 194 -5.67 6.72 9.39
CA ASP A 194 -6.67 7.76 9.62
C ASP A 194 -6.23 9.11 9.04
N GLY A 195 -7.12 10.09 9.09
CA GLY A 195 -6.89 11.43 8.58
C GLY A 195 -5.78 12.20 9.32
N CYS A 196 -5.51 11.88 10.59
CA CYS A 196 -4.39 12.45 11.34
C CYS A 196 -3.06 11.97 10.76
N PHE A 197 -2.91 10.66 10.59
CA PHE A 197 -1.69 10.10 10.01
C PHE A 197 -1.48 10.57 8.55
N ALA A 198 -2.54 10.54 7.74
CA ALA A 198 -2.47 11.00 6.35
C ALA A 198 -2.07 12.49 6.26
N THR A 199 -2.60 13.34 7.15
CA THR A 199 -2.25 14.77 7.20
C THR A 199 -0.80 14.98 7.61
N ALA A 200 -0.33 14.28 8.65
CA ALA A 200 1.06 14.36 9.09
C ALA A 200 2.03 13.83 8.02
N PHE A 201 1.67 12.73 7.36
CA PHE A 201 2.48 12.17 6.29
C PHE A 201 2.55 13.09 5.06
N LYS A 202 1.44 13.72 4.66
CA LYS A 202 1.43 14.74 3.60
C LYS A 202 2.37 15.90 3.92
N ALA A 203 2.36 16.40 5.17
CA ALA A 203 3.26 17.47 5.60
C ALA A 203 4.74 17.04 5.48
N LYS A 204 5.07 15.79 5.83
CA LYS A 204 6.40 15.21 5.62
C LYS A 204 6.77 15.14 4.14
N VAL A 205 5.87 14.69 3.26
CA VAL A 205 6.10 14.62 1.82
C VAL A 205 6.42 16.00 1.23
N LEU A 206 5.67 17.04 1.65
CA LEU A 206 5.90 18.42 1.21
C LEU A 206 7.25 18.97 1.70
N LEU A 207 7.67 18.58 2.91
CA LEU A 207 9.00 18.95 3.42
C LEU A 207 10.12 18.34 2.57
N TYR A 208 9.99 17.08 2.17
CA TYR A 208 10.94 16.42 1.27
C TYR A 208 10.94 17.06 -0.12
N LYS A 209 9.77 17.33 -0.70
CA LYS A 209 9.64 18.05 -1.99
C LYS A 209 10.36 19.39 -1.97
N ALA A 210 10.34 20.10 -0.85
CA ALA A 210 11.01 21.39 -0.68
C ALA A 210 12.54 21.28 -0.48
N SER A 211 13.03 20.11 -0.08
CA SER A 211 14.45 19.93 0.27
C SER A 211 15.39 20.15 -0.94
N PRO A 212 16.66 20.50 -0.70
CA PRO A 212 17.65 20.76 -1.77
C PRO A 212 17.85 19.57 -2.72
N GLN A 213 17.66 18.33 -2.22
CA GLN A 213 17.78 17.12 -3.03
C GLN A 213 16.77 17.09 -4.19
N PHE A 214 15.54 17.55 -3.95
CA PHE A 214 14.45 17.51 -4.92
C PHE A 214 14.14 18.87 -5.53
N ASN A 215 14.73 19.92 -4.99
CA ASN A 215 14.60 21.30 -5.42
C ASN A 215 15.98 22.00 -5.45
N PRO A 216 16.83 21.67 -6.43
CA PRO A 216 18.22 22.14 -6.47
C PRO A 216 18.36 23.66 -6.67
N SER A 217 17.34 24.36 -7.20
CA SER A 217 17.31 25.84 -7.24
C SER A 217 16.86 26.46 -5.93
N ASN A 218 16.94 25.71 -4.83
CA ASN A 218 16.39 26.03 -3.55
C ASN A 218 17.01 27.29 -2.93
N LYS A 219 16.17 28.29 -2.74
CA LYS A 219 16.39 29.43 -1.84
C LYS A 219 15.38 29.32 -0.70
N TRP A 220 15.75 29.77 0.49
CA TRP A 220 14.92 29.67 1.69
C TRP A 220 13.55 30.33 1.60
N ASP A 221 13.31 31.20 0.65
CA ASP A 221 12.06 31.93 0.43
C ASP A 221 11.21 31.41 -0.73
N ASN A 222 11.57 30.28 -1.33
CA ASN A 222 10.83 29.74 -2.46
C ASN A 222 9.45 29.21 -2.07
N ALA A 223 8.59 29.00 -3.09
CA ALA A 223 7.20 28.60 -2.88
C ALA A 223 7.08 27.21 -2.22
N TYR A 224 8.00 26.28 -2.47
CA TYR A 224 7.96 24.94 -1.91
C TYR A 224 8.19 24.93 -0.39
N TRP A 225 9.11 25.77 0.12
CA TRP A 225 9.30 25.92 1.57
C TRP A 225 8.09 26.58 2.25
N LYS A 226 7.45 27.54 1.59
CA LYS A 226 6.22 28.17 2.11
C LYS A 226 5.07 27.17 2.17
N GLU A 227 4.91 26.36 1.11
CA GLU A 227 3.92 25.26 1.06
C GLU A 227 4.18 24.24 2.17
N ALA A 228 5.42 23.78 2.32
CA ALA A 228 5.81 22.82 3.35
C ALA A 228 5.59 23.37 4.76
N TYR A 229 5.96 24.63 5.01
CA TYR A 229 5.73 25.28 6.31
C TYR A 229 4.24 25.34 6.65
N ALA A 230 3.42 25.85 5.73
CA ALA A 230 1.99 25.96 5.96
C ALA A 230 1.32 24.61 6.22
N ALA A 231 1.72 23.57 5.46
CA ALA A 231 1.20 22.23 5.66
C ALA A 231 1.61 21.61 7.01
N ASN A 232 2.86 21.80 7.43
CA ASN A 232 3.34 21.30 8.72
C ASN A 232 2.70 22.04 9.89
N GLU A 233 2.55 23.37 9.80
CA GLU A 233 1.84 24.16 10.80
C GLU A 233 0.36 23.74 10.92
N ALA A 234 -0.33 23.55 9.80
CA ALA A 234 -1.70 23.09 9.78
C ALA A 234 -1.85 21.68 10.38
N ALA A 235 -0.95 20.75 10.02
CA ALA A 235 -0.93 19.41 10.58
C ALA A 235 -0.68 19.44 12.10
N TYR A 236 0.31 20.19 12.56
CA TYR A 236 0.58 20.37 13.99
C TYR A 236 -0.63 20.88 14.76
N ASN A 237 -1.25 21.95 14.27
CA ASN A 237 -2.43 22.56 14.92
C ASN A 237 -3.62 21.61 14.95
N LYS A 238 -3.87 20.88 13.84
CA LYS A 238 -4.94 19.86 13.77
C LYS A 238 -4.70 18.75 14.79
N LEU A 239 -3.52 18.13 14.80
CA LEU A 239 -3.22 17.02 15.70
C LEU A 239 -3.27 17.47 17.16
N LYS A 240 -2.68 18.63 17.49
CA LYS A 240 -2.75 19.21 18.83
C LYS A 240 -4.21 19.48 19.26
N GLY A 241 -5.04 20.01 18.38
CA GLY A 241 -6.47 20.23 18.64
C GLY A 241 -7.25 18.94 18.91
N LEU A 242 -6.79 17.80 18.36
CA LEU A 242 -7.35 16.47 18.58
C LEU A 242 -6.74 15.74 19.80
N GLY A 243 -5.87 16.40 20.58
CA GLY A 243 -5.31 15.88 21.82
C GLY A 243 -4.04 15.06 21.66
N TYR A 244 -3.35 15.15 20.53
CA TYR A 244 -1.98 14.66 20.42
C TYR A 244 -1.04 15.62 21.17
N ALA A 245 -0.09 15.08 21.91
CA ALA A 245 0.85 15.86 22.72
C ALA A 245 2.13 15.08 22.97
N LEU A 246 3.22 15.79 23.22
CA LEU A 246 4.46 15.18 23.66
C LEU A 246 4.27 14.56 25.06
N THR A 247 4.81 13.38 25.26
CA THR A 247 4.80 12.68 26.54
C THR A 247 5.84 13.30 27.48
N PRO A 248 5.46 13.80 28.66
CA PRO A 248 6.40 14.48 29.56
C PRO A 248 7.54 13.60 30.05
N ASP A 249 7.28 12.31 30.21
CA ASP A 249 8.27 11.32 30.66
C ASP A 249 8.77 10.51 29.47
N TYR A 250 10.07 10.68 29.16
CA TYR A 250 10.72 10.02 28.02
C TYR A 250 10.62 8.48 28.08
N ALA A 251 10.69 7.87 29.27
CA ALA A 251 10.58 6.42 29.43
C ALA A 251 9.19 5.91 29.02
N ASN A 252 8.14 6.68 29.27
CA ASN A 252 6.77 6.31 28.94
C ASN A 252 6.50 6.29 27.42
N ILE A 253 7.30 6.94 26.59
CA ILE A 253 7.20 6.86 25.13
C ILE A 253 7.36 5.39 24.68
N PHE A 254 8.28 4.66 25.29
CA PHE A 254 8.59 3.27 24.91
C PHE A 254 7.73 2.24 25.65
N LEU A 255 7.12 2.63 26.77
CA LEU A 255 6.29 1.72 27.58
C LEU A 255 4.80 1.79 27.23
N ASN A 256 4.38 2.86 26.56
CA ASN A 256 2.99 3.09 26.20
C ASN A 256 2.83 3.18 24.69
N GLU A 257 2.57 2.03 24.05
CA GLU A 257 2.37 1.92 22.60
C GLU A 257 1.17 2.72 22.06
N ARG A 258 0.30 3.19 22.94
CA ARG A 258 -0.91 3.97 22.61
C ARG A 258 -0.92 5.33 23.27
N GLY A 259 0.26 5.87 23.55
CA GLY A 259 0.43 7.18 24.16
C GLY A 259 -0.04 8.35 23.28
N PRO A 260 -0.14 9.56 23.86
CA PRO A 260 -0.60 10.75 23.14
C PRO A 260 0.34 11.20 22.01
N GLU A 261 1.58 10.72 21.97
CA GLU A 261 2.54 11.00 20.90
C GLU A 261 2.34 10.11 19.66
N VAL A 262 1.64 8.98 19.83
CA VAL A 262 1.51 7.98 18.76
C VAL A 262 0.44 8.39 17.78
N VAL A 263 0.84 8.83 16.60
CA VAL A 263 -0.07 9.18 15.50
C VAL A 263 -0.46 7.93 14.70
N PHE A 264 0.47 7.00 14.54
CA PHE A 264 0.24 5.72 13.86
C PHE A 264 1.17 4.66 14.44
N SER A 265 0.69 3.44 14.52
CA SER A 265 1.45 2.28 14.97
C SER A 265 1.12 1.06 14.14
N VAL A 266 2.13 0.31 13.72
CA VAL A 266 1.95 -1.01 13.10
C VAL A 266 1.70 -2.01 14.22
N ILE A 267 0.56 -2.68 14.18
CA ILE A 267 0.18 -3.69 15.17
C ILE A 267 0.44 -5.06 14.57
N ASN A 268 1.27 -5.84 15.24
CA ASN A 268 1.61 -7.22 14.89
C ASN A 268 0.72 -8.23 15.64
#